data_9067da5f3a394b1d7b7c6f4e9b872924
#
_entry.id   9067da5f3a394b1d7b7c6f4e9b872924
#
_cell.length_a   1.000
_cell.length_b   1.000
_cell.length_c   1.000
_cell.angle_alpha   90.00
_cell.angle_beta   90.00
_cell.angle_gamma   90.00
#
_symmetry.space_group_name_H-M   'P 1'
#
loop_
_entity.id
_entity.type
_entity.pdbx_description
1 polymer ?
#
loop_
_entity_poly.entity_id
_entity_poly.type
_entity_poly.pdbx_seq_one_letter_code
_entity_poly.pdbx_strand_id
1 'polypeptide(L)'
;MLKCFIKRLPQHLPEVSLSILSEQAHKLIAKQRQRYIESMPVKREVIFQCMAQISAAVRSGEPDLCDKLFQQIHRLAGSAGSYGFEDLGKAASVVDRYLIAKSLRPDDLPELKSLLQKLLDEIDEIIDKHG
;
A
#
# COMPACT_ATOMS: atom_id res chain seq x y z
N MET A 1 22.44 -3.47 8.99
CA MET A 1 22.03 -2.53 10.05
C MET A 1 21.33 -3.20 11.21
N LEU A 2 20.36 -4.07 10.96
CA LEU A 2 19.72 -4.85 12.02
C LEU A 2 20.71 -5.71 12.81
N LYS A 3 21.70 -6.28 12.14
CA LYS A 3 22.76 -7.08 12.78
C LYS A 3 23.64 -6.25 13.71
N CYS A 4 23.90 -4.98 13.38
CA CYS A 4 24.69 -4.07 14.23
C CYS A 4 23.88 -3.63 15.45
N PHE A 5 22.58 -3.43 15.30
CA PHE A 5 21.68 -3.10 16.39
C PHE A 5 21.60 -4.24 17.41
N ILE A 6 21.44 -5.47 16.92
CA ILE A 6 21.37 -6.68 17.77
C ILE A 6 22.66 -6.90 18.54
N LYS A 7 23.83 -6.63 17.93
CA LYS A 7 25.14 -6.74 18.61
C LYS A 7 25.34 -5.70 19.72
N ARG A 8 24.64 -4.58 19.69
CA ARG A 8 24.69 -3.54 20.71
C ARG A 8 23.75 -3.79 21.88
N LEU A 9 22.81 -4.73 21.75
CA LEU A 9 21.93 -5.06 22.85
C LEU A 9 22.67 -5.83 23.92
N PRO A 10 22.47 -5.49 25.21
CA PRO A 10 23.05 -6.27 26.30
C PRO A 10 22.57 -7.71 26.22
N GLN A 11 23.50 -8.68 26.32
CA GLN A 11 23.15 -10.09 26.25
C GLN A 11 22.44 -10.62 27.49
N HIS A 12 22.26 -9.76 28.51
CA HIS A 12 21.70 -10.12 29.81
C HIS A 12 20.43 -9.33 30.15
N LEU A 13 19.55 -9.10 29.16
CA LEU A 13 18.25 -8.53 29.44
C LEU A 13 17.42 -9.54 30.26
N PRO A 14 16.85 -9.12 31.41
CA PRO A 14 15.93 -9.99 32.14
C PRO A 14 14.74 -10.35 31.27
N GLU A 15 14.21 -11.57 31.41
CA GLU A 15 13.03 -12.04 30.66
C GLU A 15 11.85 -11.06 30.79
N VAL A 16 11.67 -10.44 31.97
CA VAL A 16 10.64 -9.44 32.23
C VAL A 16 10.79 -8.23 31.30
N SER A 17 12.02 -7.75 31.07
CA SER A 17 12.29 -6.63 30.17
C SER A 17 12.01 -6.96 28.71
N LEU A 18 12.31 -8.20 28.27
CA LEU A 18 12.00 -8.67 26.92
C LEU A 18 10.49 -8.77 26.71
N SER A 19 9.75 -9.26 27.72
CA SER A 19 8.29 -9.33 27.68
C SER A 19 7.66 -7.94 27.55
N ILE A 20 8.14 -6.96 28.32
CA ILE A 20 7.66 -5.56 28.27
C ILE A 20 7.95 -4.96 26.89
N LEU A 21 9.14 -5.16 26.33
CA LEU A 21 9.49 -4.69 25.00
C LEU A 21 8.62 -5.30 23.92
N SER A 22 8.29 -6.60 24.04
CA SER A 22 7.40 -7.29 23.12
C SER A 22 5.97 -6.71 23.16
N GLU A 23 5.45 -6.44 24.37
CA GLU A 23 4.15 -5.82 24.54
C GLU A 23 4.10 -4.40 23.94
N GLN A 24 5.14 -3.62 24.18
CA GLN A 24 5.26 -2.26 23.62
C GLN A 24 5.36 -2.29 22.09
N ALA A 25 6.10 -3.26 21.54
CA ALA A 25 6.21 -3.44 20.10
C ALA A 25 4.85 -3.81 19.50
N HIS A 26 4.11 -4.73 20.11
CA HIS A 26 2.77 -5.11 19.66
C HIS A 26 1.79 -3.93 19.69
N LYS A 27 1.83 -3.11 20.74
CA LYS A 27 0.99 -1.90 20.84
C LYS A 27 1.32 -0.89 19.75
N LEU A 28 2.60 -0.71 19.46
CA LEU A 28 3.06 0.20 18.42
C LEU A 28 2.60 -0.27 17.05
N ILE A 29 2.75 -1.56 16.76
CA ILE A 29 2.29 -2.16 15.49
C ILE A 29 0.78 -2.00 15.33
N ALA A 30 0.01 -2.28 16.40
CA ALA A 30 -1.44 -2.13 16.38
C ALA A 30 -1.85 -0.67 16.12
N LYS A 31 -1.15 0.28 16.70
CA LYS A 31 -1.40 1.71 16.51
C LYS A 31 -1.08 2.14 15.08
N GLN A 32 0.03 1.67 14.52
CA GLN A 32 0.40 1.95 13.13
C GLN A 32 -0.59 1.31 12.15
N ARG A 33 -1.03 0.09 12.44
CA ARG A 33 -2.06 -0.59 11.65
C ARG A 33 -3.37 0.21 11.64
N GLN A 34 -3.77 0.72 12.79
CA GLN A 34 -4.98 1.53 12.90
C GLN A 34 -4.85 2.83 12.08
N ARG A 35 -3.70 3.50 12.13
CA ARG A 35 -3.44 4.67 11.28
C ARG A 35 -3.48 4.33 9.81
N TYR A 36 -2.97 3.16 9.43
CA TYR A 36 -3.01 2.67 8.05
C TYR A 36 -4.45 2.50 7.58
N ILE A 37 -5.31 1.88 8.40
CA ILE A 37 -6.73 1.72 8.13
C ILE A 37 -7.42 3.07 7.98
N GLU A 38 -7.15 4.01 8.88
CA GLU A 38 -7.71 5.36 8.86
C GLU A 38 -7.28 6.16 7.62
N SER A 39 -6.16 5.80 7.01
CA SER A 39 -5.68 6.43 5.78
C SER A 39 -6.34 5.89 4.50
N MET A 40 -7.08 4.79 4.60
CA MET A 40 -7.69 4.14 3.44
C MET A 40 -8.66 5.03 2.66
N PRO A 41 -9.55 5.81 3.30
CA PRO A 41 -10.45 6.69 2.55
C PRO A 41 -9.71 7.71 1.68
N VAL A 42 -8.62 8.28 2.18
CA VAL A 42 -7.80 9.24 1.42
C VAL A 42 -7.10 8.54 0.26
N LYS A 43 -6.52 7.36 0.49
CA LYS A 43 -5.87 6.56 -0.55
C LYS A 43 -6.87 6.19 -1.65
N ARG A 44 -8.06 5.78 -1.25
CA ARG A 44 -9.15 5.46 -2.18
C ARG A 44 -9.48 6.65 -3.08
N GLU A 45 -9.65 7.82 -2.49
CA GLU A 45 -10.00 9.03 -3.23
C GLU A 45 -8.92 9.41 -4.24
N VAL A 46 -7.65 9.35 -3.85
CA VAL A 46 -6.52 9.64 -4.75
C VAL A 46 -6.52 8.68 -5.94
N ILE A 47 -6.67 7.39 -5.69
CA ILE A 47 -6.69 6.37 -6.75
C ILE A 47 -7.91 6.56 -7.66
N PHE A 48 -9.07 6.83 -7.08
CA PHE A 48 -10.31 7.05 -7.84
C PHE A 48 -10.20 8.27 -8.75
N GLN A 49 -9.67 9.38 -8.25
CA GLN A 49 -9.48 10.59 -9.06
C GLN A 49 -8.48 10.37 -10.18
N CYS A 50 -7.37 9.70 -9.89
CA CYS A 50 -6.38 9.34 -10.92
C CYS A 50 -6.99 8.42 -11.97
N MET A 51 -7.80 7.45 -11.55
CA MET A 51 -8.50 6.55 -12.45
C MET A 51 -9.45 7.29 -13.38
N ALA A 52 -10.17 8.29 -12.86
CA ALA A 52 -11.08 9.11 -13.65
C ALA A 52 -10.34 9.96 -14.71
N GLN A 53 -9.10 10.34 -14.41
CA GLN A 53 -8.30 11.23 -15.28
C GLN A 53 -7.32 10.47 -16.17
N ILE A 54 -7.10 9.18 -15.93
CA ILE A 54 -6.03 8.42 -16.60
C ILE A 54 -6.24 8.33 -18.11
N SER A 55 -7.48 8.26 -18.57
CA SER A 55 -7.78 8.22 -20.02
C SER A 55 -7.25 9.45 -20.73
N ALA A 56 -7.51 10.65 -20.16
CA ALA A 56 -7.03 11.89 -20.70
C ALA A 56 -5.51 11.99 -20.62
N ALA A 57 -4.92 11.58 -19.50
CA ALA A 57 -3.47 11.58 -19.29
C ALA A 57 -2.74 10.69 -20.30
N VAL A 58 -3.26 9.48 -20.56
CA VAL A 58 -2.65 8.54 -21.53
C VAL A 58 -2.75 9.10 -22.94
N ARG A 59 -3.90 9.70 -23.32
CA ARG A 59 -4.09 10.26 -24.64
C ARG A 59 -3.26 11.51 -24.90
N SER A 60 -3.08 12.36 -23.88
CA SER A 60 -2.32 13.62 -23.99
C SER A 60 -0.83 13.44 -23.73
N GLY A 61 -0.42 12.29 -23.21
CA GLY A 61 0.97 12.03 -22.85
C GLY A 61 1.45 12.82 -21.63
N GLU A 62 0.53 13.18 -20.72
CA GLU A 62 0.89 13.88 -19.48
C GLU A 62 1.38 12.89 -18.43
N PRO A 63 2.70 12.84 -18.15
CA PRO A 63 3.26 11.83 -17.23
C PRO A 63 2.94 12.09 -15.76
N ASP A 64 2.70 13.33 -15.34
CA ASP A 64 2.59 13.70 -13.93
C ASP A 64 1.41 13.03 -13.21
N LEU A 65 0.27 12.88 -13.89
CA LEU A 65 -0.90 12.20 -13.32
C LEU A 65 -0.64 10.71 -13.12
N CYS A 66 0.05 10.10 -14.10
CA CYS A 66 0.42 8.70 -14.02
C CYS A 66 1.45 8.46 -12.90
N ASP A 67 2.39 9.39 -12.71
CA ASP A 67 3.41 9.27 -11.67
C ASP A 67 2.82 9.24 -10.26
N LYS A 68 1.82 10.07 -9.98
CA LYS A 68 1.13 10.06 -8.68
C LYS A 68 0.43 8.74 -8.43
N LEU A 69 -0.27 8.23 -9.44
CA LEU A 69 -0.92 6.93 -9.37
C LEU A 69 0.10 5.83 -9.12
N PHE A 70 1.21 5.83 -9.86
CA PHE A 70 2.29 4.84 -9.71
C PHE A 70 2.86 4.85 -8.30
N GLN A 71 3.13 6.02 -7.73
CA GLN A 71 3.65 6.15 -6.37
C GLN A 71 2.70 5.57 -5.34
N GLN A 72 1.41 5.87 -5.42
CA GLN A 72 0.40 5.35 -4.49
C GLN A 72 0.28 3.83 -4.58
N ILE A 73 0.21 3.30 -5.79
CA ILE A 73 0.10 1.86 -6.04
C ILE A 73 1.36 1.14 -5.54
N HIS A 74 2.53 1.67 -5.83
CA HIS A 74 3.81 1.08 -5.40
C HIS A 74 3.91 1.03 -3.87
N ARG A 75 3.51 2.09 -3.18
CA ARG A 75 3.47 2.14 -1.72
C ARG A 75 2.50 1.12 -1.13
N LEU A 76 1.32 0.99 -1.71
CA LEU A 76 0.34 -0.03 -1.28
C LEU A 76 0.89 -1.43 -1.47
N ALA A 77 1.51 -1.71 -2.62
CA ALA A 77 2.11 -3.00 -2.91
C ALA A 77 3.19 -3.37 -1.89
N GLY A 78 3.95 -2.38 -1.43
CA GLY A 78 5.03 -2.59 -0.47
C GLY A 78 4.58 -2.63 0.99
N SER A 79 3.46 -2.03 1.35
CA SER A 79 3.06 -1.84 2.75
C SER A 79 1.89 -2.70 3.21
N ALA A 80 0.96 -3.02 2.34
CA ALA A 80 -0.30 -3.68 2.73
C ALA A 80 -0.09 -5.01 3.43
N GLY A 81 0.81 -5.84 2.92
CA GLY A 81 1.12 -7.14 3.53
C GLY A 81 1.71 -7.03 4.92
N SER A 82 2.51 -5.98 5.18
CA SER A 82 3.11 -5.73 6.50
C SER A 82 2.07 -5.46 7.58
N TYR A 83 0.92 -4.94 7.19
CA TYR A 83 -0.20 -4.67 8.10
C TYR A 83 -1.27 -5.77 8.08
N GLY A 84 -1.00 -6.88 7.41
CA GLY A 84 -1.91 -8.03 7.37
C GLY A 84 -2.98 -7.96 6.27
N PHE A 85 -2.89 -7.02 5.36
CA PHE A 85 -3.82 -6.87 4.23
C PHE A 85 -3.24 -7.49 2.96
N GLU A 86 -3.13 -8.82 2.96
CA GLU A 86 -2.48 -9.55 1.87
C GLU A 86 -3.21 -9.40 0.53
N ASP A 87 -4.53 -9.44 0.53
CA ASP A 87 -5.33 -9.31 -0.70
C ASP A 87 -5.18 -7.93 -1.32
N LEU A 88 -5.14 -6.89 -0.49
CA LEU A 88 -4.85 -5.53 -0.94
C LEU A 88 -3.45 -5.45 -1.55
N GLY A 89 -2.47 -6.04 -0.87
CA GLY A 89 -1.08 -6.09 -1.36
C GLY A 89 -0.96 -6.79 -2.70
N LYS A 90 -1.66 -7.90 -2.88
CA LYS A 90 -1.67 -8.66 -4.15
C LYS A 90 -2.30 -7.84 -5.27
N ALA A 91 -3.46 -7.22 -5.02
CA ALA A 91 -4.14 -6.38 -6.01
C ALA A 91 -3.26 -5.20 -6.42
N ALA A 92 -2.63 -4.53 -5.47
CA ALA A 92 -1.71 -3.43 -5.74
C ALA A 92 -0.48 -3.90 -6.52
N SER A 93 0.07 -5.08 -6.19
CA SER A 93 1.25 -5.63 -6.88
C SER A 93 0.95 -5.98 -8.34
N VAL A 94 -0.25 -6.47 -8.64
CA VAL A 94 -0.67 -6.75 -10.01
C VAL A 94 -0.68 -5.46 -10.83
N VAL A 95 -1.28 -4.40 -10.29
CA VAL A 95 -1.31 -3.08 -10.94
C VAL A 95 0.10 -2.53 -11.11
N ASP A 96 0.92 -2.58 -10.06
CA ASP A 96 2.29 -2.08 -10.06
C ASP A 96 3.11 -2.73 -11.18
N ARG A 97 3.06 -4.06 -11.28
CA ARG A 97 3.76 -4.81 -12.34
C ARG A 97 3.23 -4.46 -13.73
N TYR A 98 1.93 -4.30 -13.88
CA TYR A 98 1.32 -3.90 -15.14
C TYR A 98 1.83 -2.54 -15.60
N LEU A 99 1.89 -1.58 -14.68
CA LEU A 99 2.35 -0.22 -14.97
C LEU A 99 3.84 -0.17 -15.31
N ILE A 100 4.66 -0.98 -14.63
CA ILE A 100 6.11 -1.05 -14.90
C ILE A 100 6.39 -1.70 -16.25
N ALA A 101 5.65 -2.75 -16.59
CA ALA A 101 5.93 -3.56 -17.77
C ALA A 101 5.49 -2.92 -19.09
N LYS A 102 4.57 -1.94 -19.03
CA LYS A 102 3.96 -1.37 -20.24
C LYS A 102 4.11 0.14 -20.35
N SER A 103 4.41 0.61 -21.55
CA SER A 103 4.11 1.98 -21.94
C SER A 103 2.61 2.05 -22.19
N LEU A 104 1.88 2.77 -21.35
CA LEU A 104 0.42 2.81 -21.43
C LEU A 104 -0.06 3.43 -22.74
N ARG A 105 -0.90 2.69 -23.45
CA ARG A 105 -1.59 3.12 -24.66
C ARG A 105 -3.08 3.16 -24.40
N PRO A 106 -3.86 3.89 -25.21
CA PRO A 106 -5.32 3.89 -25.05
C PRO A 106 -5.95 2.50 -25.05
N ASP A 107 -5.40 1.54 -25.79
CA ASP A 107 -5.88 0.16 -25.84
C ASP A 107 -5.71 -0.61 -24.52
N ASP A 108 -4.78 -0.15 -23.65
CA ASP A 108 -4.53 -0.77 -22.34
C ASP A 108 -5.50 -0.28 -21.27
N LEU A 109 -6.22 0.80 -21.52
CA LEU A 109 -7.09 1.44 -20.52
C LEU A 109 -8.19 0.53 -19.95
N PRO A 110 -8.92 -0.28 -20.76
CA PRO A 110 -9.94 -1.14 -20.18
C PRO A 110 -9.39 -2.14 -19.18
N GLU A 111 -8.26 -2.76 -19.46
CA GLU A 111 -7.61 -3.71 -18.55
C GLU A 111 -7.09 -3.01 -17.30
N LEU A 112 -6.43 -1.86 -17.48
CA LEU A 112 -5.93 -1.08 -16.35
C LEU A 112 -7.06 -0.64 -15.44
N LYS A 113 -8.17 -0.14 -15.99
CA LYS A 113 -9.33 0.27 -15.20
C LYS A 113 -9.93 -0.92 -14.43
N SER A 114 -9.98 -2.09 -15.03
CA SER A 114 -10.45 -3.30 -14.37
C SER A 114 -9.56 -3.68 -13.18
N LEU A 115 -8.24 -3.60 -13.34
CA LEU A 115 -7.28 -3.88 -12.27
C LEU A 115 -7.38 -2.84 -11.15
N LEU A 116 -7.52 -1.57 -11.50
CA LEU A 116 -7.71 -0.49 -10.52
C LEU A 116 -9.02 -0.64 -9.76
N GLN A 117 -10.09 -1.09 -10.43
CA GLN A 117 -11.37 -1.32 -9.77
C GLN A 117 -11.26 -2.43 -8.73
N LYS A 118 -10.55 -3.51 -9.04
CA LYS A 118 -10.28 -4.57 -8.05
C LYS A 118 -9.52 -4.05 -6.84
N LEU A 119 -8.55 -3.18 -7.07
CA LEU A 119 -7.79 -2.53 -6.00
C LEU A 119 -8.71 -1.67 -5.13
N LEU A 120 -9.57 -0.87 -5.74
CA LEU A 120 -10.55 -0.06 -5.02
C LEU A 120 -11.52 -0.93 -4.21
N ASP A 121 -11.96 -2.05 -4.75
CA ASP A 121 -12.85 -2.98 -4.07
C ASP A 121 -12.17 -3.56 -2.81
N GLU A 122 -10.88 -3.88 -2.87
CA GLU A 122 -10.12 -4.34 -1.71
C GLU A 122 -9.99 -3.24 -0.63
N ILE A 123 -9.77 -2.00 -1.05
CA ILE A 123 -9.74 -0.86 -0.14
C ILE A 123 -11.11 -0.67 0.52
N ASP A 124 -12.19 -0.72 -0.25
CA ASP A 124 -13.55 -0.57 0.26
C ASP A 124 -13.90 -1.66 1.27
N GLU A 125 -13.44 -2.89 1.04
CA GLU A 125 -13.63 -3.98 1.99
C GLU A 125 -12.97 -3.70 3.33
N ILE A 126 -11.76 -3.13 3.33
CA ILE A 126 -11.06 -2.74 4.55
C ILE A 126 -11.82 -1.62 5.28
N ILE A 127 -12.28 -0.62 4.54
CA ILE A 127 -13.06 0.49 5.11
C ILE A 127 -14.34 -0.03 5.75
N ASP A 128 -15.06 -0.92 5.09
CA ASP A 128 -16.33 -1.48 5.58
C ASP A 128 -16.14 -2.33 6.84
N LYS A 129 -15.05 -3.09 6.93
CA LYS A 129 -14.78 -3.97 8.07
C LYS A 129 -14.25 -3.22 9.29
N HIS A 130 -13.56 -2.10 9.09
CA HIS A 130 -12.84 -1.40 10.17
C HIS A 130 -13.31 0.04 10.37
N GLY A 131 -14.18 0.51 9.51
CA GLY A 131 -14.71 1.87 9.55
C GLY A 131 -15.85 2.11 10.54
#